data_37a9bbd3833035d7af55f11da11104e5
#
_entry.id   37a9bbd3833035d7af55f11da11104e5
#
_cell.length_a   1.000
_cell.length_b   1.000
_cell.length_c   1.000
_cell.angle_alpha   90.00
_cell.angle_beta   90.00
_cell.angle_gamma   90.00
#
_symmetry.space_group_name_H-M   'P 1'
#
loop_
_entity.id
_entity.type
_entity.pdbx_description
1 polymer ?
#
loop_
_entity_poly.entity_id
_entity_poly.type
_entity_poly.pdbx_seq_one_letter_code
_entity_poly.pdbx_strand_id
1 'polypeptide(L)'
;MTLEVIGAGFGRTGTLSLKYALEMLGYQKCYHMMELRNHPDHQGLWQAAHRGDAVDWPALFSGYTATVDWPSCNLWQALSAAYPDAKIILSLRDPEKWYDSVMNTIYASSKARFDSDEPANQAAGQWAMEIIWNRVFDGRMDDRQHVIEV
;
A
#
# COMPACT_ATOMS: atom_id res chain seq x y z
N MET A 1 -17.65 13.49 1.67
CA MET A 1 -16.20 13.39 1.92
C MET A 1 -15.59 12.61 0.76
N THR A 2 -14.54 13.11 0.17
CA THR A 2 -13.90 12.52 -1.01
C THR A 2 -12.38 12.48 -0.80
N LEU A 3 -11.65 11.65 -1.55
CA LEU A 3 -10.19 11.71 -1.54
C LEU A 3 -9.72 13.01 -2.17
N GLU A 4 -8.84 13.71 -1.47
CA GLU A 4 -8.23 14.98 -1.88
C GLU A 4 -6.72 14.81 -2.15
N VAL A 5 -6.10 13.77 -1.57
CA VAL A 5 -4.67 13.48 -1.74
C VAL A 5 -4.45 11.98 -1.94
N ILE A 6 -3.69 11.63 -2.97
CA ILE A 6 -3.30 10.27 -3.32
C ILE A 6 -1.77 10.16 -3.32
N GLY A 7 -1.23 9.34 -2.42
CA GLY A 7 0.19 8.98 -2.40
C GLY A 7 0.51 7.88 -3.41
N ALA A 8 1.41 8.14 -4.33
CA ALA A 8 1.88 7.18 -5.34
C ALA A 8 3.20 6.51 -4.97
N GLY A 9 3.84 6.93 -3.89
CA GLY A 9 5.10 6.33 -3.40
C GLY A 9 4.89 5.02 -2.66
N PHE A 10 5.80 4.08 -2.88
CA PHE A 10 5.81 2.80 -2.16
C PHE A 10 6.04 2.98 -0.66
N GLY A 11 5.63 2.00 0.13
CA GLY A 11 6.03 1.89 1.52
C GLY A 11 7.57 1.97 1.67
N ARG A 12 8.05 2.38 2.83
CA ARG A 12 9.45 2.65 3.14
C ARG A 12 10.06 3.87 2.43
N THR A 13 9.20 4.76 1.95
CA THR A 13 9.60 6.09 1.42
C THR A 13 9.17 7.24 2.35
N GLY A 14 8.98 6.97 3.65
CA GLY A 14 8.51 7.96 4.62
C GLY A 14 6.99 8.10 4.68
N THR A 15 6.25 7.10 4.25
CA THR A 15 4.78 7.15 4.12
C THR A 15 4.06 7.33 5.46
N LEU A 16 4.60 6.80 6.57
CA LEU A 16 4.00 7.01 7.89
C LEU A 16 4.12 8.46 8.35
N SER A 17 5.27 9.08 8.15
CA SER A 17 5.47 10.50 8.42
C SER A 17 4.56 11.37 7.54
N LEU A 18 4.41 10.99 6.26
CA LEU A 18 3.50 11.66 5.33
C LEU A 18 2.04 11.56 5.77
N LYS A 19 1.62 10.36 6.23
CA LYS A 19 0.27 10.18 6.80
C LYS A 19 0.00 11.18 7.92
N TYR A 20 0.89 11.24 8.91
CA TYR A 20 0.70 12.16 10.04
C TYR A 20 0.78 13.63 9.63
N ALA A 21 1.66 14.00 8.71
CA ALA A 21 1.74 15.35 8.19
C ALA A 21 0.43 15.77 7.49
N LEU A 22 -0.14 14.91 6.67
CA LEU A 22 -1.42 15.18 6.00
C LEU A 22 -2.55 15.33 7.02
N GLU A 23 -2.61 14.48 8.03
CA GLU A 23 -3.62 14.59 9.11
C GLU A 23 -3.49 15.88 9.92
N MET A 24 -2.24 16.32 10.20
CA MET A 24 -1.97 17.61 10.84
C MET A 24 -2.39 18.81 9.98
N LEU A 25 -2.34 18.67 8.66
CA LEU A 25 -2.79 19.68 7.71
C LEU A 25 -4.31 19.68 7.48
N GLY A 26 -5.03 18.78 8.14
CA GLY A 26 -6.49 18.73 8.09
C GLY A 26 -7.07 17.69 7.13
N TYR A 27 -6.25 16.89 6.46
CA TYR A 27 -6.71 15.76 5.64
C TYR A 27 -7.04 14.56 6.54
N GLN A 28 -8.18 14.62 7.17
CA GLN A 28 -8.65 13.60 8.13
C GLN A 28 -9.53 12.54 7.45
N LYS A 29 -9.27 11.29 7.63
CA LYS A 29 -8.01 10.62 7.99
C LYS A 29 -7.20 10.32 6.74
N CYS A 30 -5.94 9.93 6.91
CA CYS A 30 -5.13 9.43 5.82
C CYS A 30 -5.05 7.89 5.90
N TYR A 31 -5.50 7.20 4.85
CA TYR A 31 -5.40 5.75 4.75
C TYR A 31 -3.93 5.33 4.57
N HIS A 32 -3.55 4.24 5.20
CA HIS A 32 -2.19 3.66 5.20
C HIS A 32 -2.31 2.17 5.53
N MET A 33 -1.28 1.39 5.28
CA MET A 33 -1.28 -0.03 5.63
C MET A 33 -1.71 -0.30 7.09
N MET A 34 -1.34 0.58 8.02
CA MET A 34 -1.73 0.39 9.44
C MET A 34 -3.24 0.51 9.67
N GLU A 35 -4.00 1.18 8.80
CA GLU A 35 -5.46 1.27 8.93
C GLU A 35 -6.15 -0.07 8.68
N LEU A 36 -5.55 -0.97 7.93
CA LEU A 36 -6.10 -2.31 7.71
C LEU A 36 -6.32 -3.13 8.99
N ARG A 37 -5.58 -2.81 10.04
CA ARG A 37 -5.78 -3.46 11.35
C ARG A 37 -7.15 -3.12 11.94
N ASN A 38 -7.67 -1.95 11.61
CA ASN A 38 -8.96 -1.45 12.06
C ASN A 38 -10.11 -1.84 11.11
N HIS A 39 -9.77 -2.33 9.91
CA HIS A 39 -10.70 -2.66 8.84
C HIS A 39 -10.35 -4.02 8.22
N PRO A 40 -10.53 -5.14 8.96
CA PRO A 40 -10.18 -6.47 8.43
C PRO A 40 -11.00 -6.86 7.19
N ASP A 41 -12.20 -6.31 7.03
CA ASP A 41 -13.06 -6.45 5.86
C ASP A 41 -12.47 -5.79 4.60
N HIS A 42 -11.61 -4.80 4.73
CA HIS A 42 -10.97 -4.14 3.59
C HIS A 42 -9.95 -5.04 2.87
N GLN A 43 -9.43 -6.08 3.51
CA GLN A 43 -8.44 -6.96 2.86
C GLN A 43 -8.98 -7.57 1.56
N GLY A 44 -10.20 -8.10 1.59
CA GLY A 44 -10.85 -8.67 0.41
C GLY A 44 -11.16 -7.62 -0.67
N LEU A 45 -11.53 -6.41 -0.27
CA LEU A 45 -11.78 -5.30 -1.19
C LEU A 45 -10.51 -4.89 -1.93
N TRP A 46 -9.38 -4.81 -1.23
CA TRP A 46 -8.09 -4.53 -1.86
C TRP A 46 -7.62 -5.64 -2.80
N GLN A 47 -7.85 -6.91 -2.45
CA GLN A 47 -7.57 -8.03 -3.37
C GLN A 47 -8.41 -7.92 -4.64
N ALA A 48 -9.71 -7.67 -4.53
CA ALA A 48 -10.61 -7.47 -5.67
C ALA A 48 -10.11 -6.31 -6.56
N ALA A 49 -9.78 -5.17 -5.95
CA ALA A 49 -9.25 -4.02 -6.67
C ALA A 49 -7.96 -4.34 -7.44
N HIS A 50 -7.03 -5.05 -6.81
CA HIS A 50 -5.77 -5.44 -7.46
C HIS A 50 -5.94 -6.48 -8.56
N ARG A 51 -7.02 -7.25 -8.53
CA ARG A 51 -7.40 -8.18 -9.62
C ARG A 51 -8.12 -7.48 -10.77
N GLY A 52 -8.48 -6.20 -10.60
CA GLY A 52 -9.19 -5.42 -11.61
C GLY A 52 -10.71 -5.46 -11.49
N ASP A 53 -11.24 -6.01 -10.41
CA ASP A 53 -12.67 -6.00 -10.13
C ASP A 53 -13.15 -4.59 -9.77
N ALA A 54 -14.44 -4.32 -10.02
CA ALA A 54 -15.05 -3.05 -9.61
C ALA A 54 -15.13 -2.96 -8.08
N VAL A 55 -14.69 -1.84 -7.52
CA VAL A 55 -14.73 -1.56 -6.09
C VAL A 55 -15.46 -0.26 -5.84
N ASP A 56 -16.29 -0.24 -4.82
CA ASP A 56 -16.93 0.99 -4.32
C ASP A 56 -15.90 1.80 -3.52
N TRP A 57 -15.14 2.65 -4.23
CA TRP A 57 -14.13 3.51 -3.61
C TRP A 57 -14.69 4.44 -2.53
N PRO A 58 -15.85 5.11 -2.74
CA PRO A 58 -16.48 5.90 -1.70
C PRO A 58 -16.78 5.13 -0.41
N ALA A 59 -17.23 3.89 -0.52
CA ALA A 59 -17.45 3.04 0.64
C ALA A 59 -16.14 2.65 1.33
N LEU A 60 -15.12 2.23 0.56
CA LEU A 60 -13.81 1.85 1.09
C LEU A 60 -13.12 3.01 1.80
N PHE A 61 -13.17 4.20 1.22
CA PHE A 61 -12.54 5.40 1.79
C PHE A 61 -13.49 6.23 2.67
N SER A 62 -14.58 5.64 3.14
CA SER A 62 -15.49 6.33 4.07
C SER A 62 -14.73 6.78 5.32
N GLY A 63 -14.72 8.09 5.58
CA GLY A 63 -13.97 8.71 6.69
C GLY A 63 -12.51 9.06 6.36
N TYR A 64 -12.06 8.87 5.12
CA TYR A 64 -10.71 9.20 4.67
C TYR A 64 -10.73 10.26 3.58
N THR A 65 -9.85 11.26 3.67
CA THR A 65 -9.66 12.30 2.65
C THR A 65 -8.28 12.23 1.99
N ALA A 66 -7.42 11.36 2.48
CA ALA A 66 -6.12 11.10 1.88
C ALA A 66 -5.78 9.61 1.95
N THR A 67 -4.88 9.16 1.09
CA THR A 67 -4.33 7.80 1.13
C THR A 67 -2.87 7.80 0.73
N VAL A 68 -2.05 7.05 1.43
CA VAL A 68 -0.62 6.85 1.17
C VAL A 68 -0.24 5.41 1.46
N ASP A 69 0.92 4.98 0.98
CA ASP A 69 1.45 3.63 1.25
C ASP A 69 0.65 2.53 0.55
N TRP A 70 1.08 1.30 0.73
CA TRP A 70 0.26 0.16 0.37
C TRP A 70 -0.99 0.08 1.25
N PRO A 71 -2.05 -0.48 0.76
CA PRO A 71 -2.24 -1.11 -0.55
C PRO A 71 -2.62 -0.16 -1.68
N SER A 72 -2.87 1.13 -1.40
CA SER A 72 -3.42 2.07 -2.38
C SER A 72 -2.41 2.56 -3.42
N CYS A 73 -1.14 2.70 -3.07
CA CYS A 73 -0.14 3.30 -3.96
C CYS A 73 0.02 2.55 -5.30
N ASN A 74 -0.18 1.23 -5.33
CA ASN A 74 -0.15 0.45 -6.58
C ASN A 74 -1.31 0.79 -7.53
N LEU A 75 -2.37 1.36 -7.02
CA LEU A 75 -3.61 1.68 -7.76
C LEU A 75 -3.79 3.19 -7.92
N TRP A 76 -2.72 3.98 -7.78
CA TRP A 76 -2.79 5.43 -7.83
C TRP A 76 -3.42 5.94 -9.13
N GLN A 77 -3.21 5.26 -10.26
CA GLN A 77 -3.81 5.62 -11.55
C GLN A 77 -5.33 5.43 -11.55
N ALA A 78 -5.81 4.28 -11.05
CA ALA A 78 -7.23 4.01 -10.94
C ALA A 78 -7.91 4.97 -9.94
N LEU A 79 -7.24 5.27 -8.84
CA LEU A 79 -7.73 6.23 -7.86
C LEU A 79 -7.74 7.65 -8.42
N SER A 80 -6.72 8.05 -9.19
CA SER A 80 -6.68 9.35 -9.86
C SER A 80 -7.80 9.50 -10.89
N ALA A 81 -8.14 8.43 -11.59
CA ALA A 81 -9.28 8.43 -12.51
C ALA A 81 -10.63 8.55 -11.77
N ALA A 82 -10.76 7.90 -10.61
CA ALA A 82 -11.97 7.97 -9.78
C ALA A 82 -12.11 9.31 -9.04
N TYR A 83 -10.99 9.96 -8.72
CA TYR A 83 -10.92 11.23 -8.00
C TYR A 83 -10.05 12.24 -8.77
N PRO A 84 -10.54 12.80 -9.89
CA PRO A 84 -9.72 13.61 -10.80
C PRO A 84 -9.23 14.92 -10.20
N ASP A 85 -9.88 15.42 -9.16
CA ASP A 85 -9.48 16.65 -8.46
C ASP A 85 -8.46 16.39 -7.32
N ALA A 86 -8.18 15.12 -7.02
CA ALA A 86 -7.21 14.78 -5.99
C ALA A 86 -5.78 15.10 -6.43
N LYS A 87 -4.98 15.61 -5.50
CA LYS A 87 -3.55 15.87 -5.71
C LYS A 87 -2.76 14.58 -5.55
N ILE A 88 -1.78 14.36 -6.43
CA ILE A 88 -0.89 13.20 -6.35
C ILE A 88 0.41 13.63 -5.70
N ILE A 89 0.86 12.89 -4.69
CA ILE A 89 2.17 13.05 -4.04
C ILE A 89 3.00 11.80 -4.32
N LEU A 90 4.18 11.99 -4.90
CA LEU A 90 5.17 10.94 -5.08
C LEU A 90 6.29 11.11 -4.04
N SER A 91 6.34 10.23 -3.06
CA SER A 91 7.45 10.12 -2.13
C SER A 91 8.49 9.14 -2.67
N LEU A 92 9.74 9.57 -2.72
CA LEU A 92 10.84 8.80 -3.28
C LEU A 92 11.95 8.60 -2.24
N ARG A 93 12.71 7.55 -2.45
CA ARG A 93 13.93 7.23 -1.72
C ARG A 93 14.96 6.70 -2.70
N ASP A 94 16.24 6.84 -2.39
CA ASP A 94 17.30 6.16 -3.13
C ASP A 94 16.98 4.67 -3.29
N PRO A 95 16.96 4.11 -4.51
CA PRO A 95 16.50 2.74 -4.76
C PRO A 95 17.29 1.67 -4.01
N GLU A 96 18.62 1.84 -3.89
CA GLU A 96 19.47 0.90 -3.18
C GLU A 96 19.14 0.87 -1.68
N LYS A 97 19.02 2.05 -1.07
CA LYS A 97 18.64 2.19 0.33
C LYS A 97 17.21 1.73 0.59
N TRP A 98 16.32 1.94 -0.38
CA TRP A 98 14.95 1.45 -0.31
C TRP A 98 14.93 -0.07 -0.29
N TYR A 99 15.65 -0.71 -1.23
CA TYR A 99 15.75 -2.16 -1.30
C TYR A 99 16.23 -2.77 0.01
N ASP A 100 17.34 -2.27 0.56
CA ASP A 100 17.88 -2.73 1.85
C ASP A 100 16.86 -2.57 2.98
N SER A 101 16.15 -1.45 3.02
CA SER A 101 15.11 -1.20 4.03
C SER A 101 13.96 -2.19 3.92
N VAL A 102 13.48 -2.45 2.70
CA VAL A 102 12.36 -3.38 2.45
C VAL A 102 12.74 -4.79 2.81
N MET A 103 13.89 -5.27 2.34
CA MET A 103 14.34 -6.65 2.58
C MET A 103 14.56 -6.93 4.06
N ASN A 104 15.02 -5.96 4.84
CA ASN A 104 15.28 -6.11 6.27
C ASN A 104 14.07 -5.85 7.16
N THR A 105 12.94 -5.42 6.62
CA THR A 105 11.76 -5.08 7.41
C THR A 105 10.48 -5.74 6.87
N ILE A 106 9.75 -5.03 6.02
CA ILE A 106 8.39 -5.43 5.63
C ILE A 106 8.35 -6.69 4.75
N TYR A 107 9.33 -6.89 3.87
CA TYR A 107 9.41 -8.12 3.09
C TYR A 107 9.76 -9.33 4.00
N ALA A 108 10.76 -9.18 4.85
CA ALA A 108 11.11 -10.22 5.82
C ALA A 108 9.92 -10.61 6.71
N SER A 109 9.16 -9.61 7.18
CA SER A 109 7.94 -9.84 7.97
C SER A 109 6.85 -10.54 7.15
N SER A 110 6.63 -10.15 5.91
CA SER A 110 5.64 -10.79 5.02
C SER A 110 6.01 -12.24 4.74
N LYS A 111 7.29 -12.51 4.48
CA LYS A 111 7.79 -13.86 4.24
C LYS A 111 7.67 -14.75 5.49
N ALA A 112 8.05 -14.25 6.64
CA ALA A 112 7.91 -14.98 7.90
C ALA A 112 6.44 -15.35 8.20
N ARG A 113 5.51 -14.45 7.89
CA ARG A 113 4.07 -14.73 8.03
C ARG A 113 3.59 -15.74 6.98
N PHE A 114 4.04 -15.62 5.74
CA PHE A 114 3.70 -16.57 4.68
C PHE A 114 4.14 -18.00 5.03
N ASP A 115 5.32 -18.14 5.62
CA ASP A 115 5.92 -19.42 6.03
C ASP A 115 5.41 -19.92 7.41
N SER A 116 4.49 -19.18 8.05
CA SER A 116 3.98 -19.50 9.39
C SER A 116 2.98 -20.66 9.36
N ASP A 117 3.01 -21.47 10.40
CA ASP A 117 2.01 -22.54 10.65
C ASP A 117 0.71 -21.98 11.25
N GLU A 118 0.71 -20.75 11.72
CA GLU A 118 -0.48 -20.10 12.28
C GLU A 118 -1.37 -19.57 11.15
N PRO A 119 -2.65 -20.03 11.03
CA PRO A 119 -3.51 -19.69 9.89
C PRO A 119 -3.70 -18.19 9.66
N ALA A 120 -3.84 -17.40 10.72
CA ALA A 120 -4.03 -15.95 10.61
C ALA A 120 -2.78 -15.26 10.06
N ASN A 121 -1.59 -15.65 10.51
CA ASN A 121 -0.33 -15.14 10.00
C ASN A 121 -0.11 -15.56 8.56
N GLN A 122 -0.34 -16.84 8.25
CA GLN A 122 -0.21 -17.35 6.89
C GLN A 122 -1.13 -16.61 5.91
N ALA A 123 -2.39 -16.38 6.27
CA ALA A 123 -3.33 -15.61 5.45
C ALA A 123 -2.87 -14.17 5.21
N ALA A 124 -2.34 -13.50 6.24
CA ALA A 124 -1.78 -12.15 6.10
C ALA A 124 -0.53 -12.12 5.22
N GLY A 125 0.32 -13.14 5.33
CA GLY A 125 1.49 -13.31 4.46
C GLY A 125 1.10 -13.55 3.00
N GLN A 126 0.15 -14.43 2.75
CA GLN A 126 -0.39 -14.71 1.41
C GLN A 126 -0.98 -13.45 0.76
N TRP A 127 -1.74 -12.68 1.52
CA TRP A 127 -2.30 -11.40 1.07
C TRP A 127 -1.19 -10.42 0.64
N ALA A 128 -0.16 -10.25 1.47
CA ALA A 128 0.96 -9.37 1.15
C ALA A 128 1.75 -9.84 -0.08
N MET A 129 1.98 -11.16 -0.19
CA MET A 129 2.64 -11.73 -1.38
C MET A 129 1.83 -11.46 -2.64
N GLU A 130 0.52 -11.66 -2.62
CA GLU A 130 -0.33 -11.44 -3.79
C GLU A 130 -0.34 -9.99 -4.25
N ILE A 131 -0.66 -9.04 -3.35
CA ILE A 131 -0.96 -7.66 -3.76
C ILE A 131 0.26 -6.74 -3.83
N ILE A 132 1.37 -7.11 -3.19
CA ILE A 132 2.59 -6.30 -3.20
C ILE A 132 3.70 -7.00 -3.96
N TRP A 133 4.25 -8.07 -3.39
CA TRP A 133 5.53 -8.61 -3.82
C TRP A 133 5.47 -9.33 -5.17
N ASN A 134 4.42 -10.10 -5.42
CA ASN A 134 4.25 -10.77 -6.71
C ASN A 134 3.73 -9.81 -7.78
N ARG A 135 2.78 -8.96 -7.40
CA ARG A 135 2.14 -8.07 -8.38
C ARG A 135 3.05 -6.96 -8.88
N VAL A 136 3.84 -6.35 -8.00
CA VAL A 136 4.71 -5.22 -8.37
C VAL A 136 6.07 -5.69 -8.86
N PHE A 137 6.61 -6.72 -8.21
CA PHE A 137 7.99 -7.16 -8.41
C PHE A 137 8.12 -8.57 -8.99
N ASP A 138 7.04 -9.12 -9.55
CA ASP A 138 6.99 -10.46 -10.17
C ASP A 138 7.43 -11.59 -9.25
N GLY A 139 7.35 -11.40 -7.94
CA GLY A 139 7.85 -12.36 -6.94
C GLY A 139 9.39 -12.48 -6.91
N ARG A 140 10.11 -11.59 -7.61
CA ARG A 140 11.58 -11.65 -7.78
C ARG A 140 12.31 -10.75 -6.79
N MET A 141 11.89 -10.77 -5.53
CA MET A 141 12.48 -9.89 -4.51
C MET A 141 13.96 -10.17 -4.21
N ASP A 142 14.43 -11.39 -4.49
CA ASP A 142 15.86 -11.74 -4.34
C ASP A 142 16.73 -11.22 -5.51
N ASP A 143 16.13 -10.75 -6.58
CA ASP A 143 16.80 -10.15 -7.73
C ASP A 143 16.85 -8.63 -7.55
N ARG A 144 17.89 -8.17 -6.87
CA ARG A 144 18.07 -6.75 -6.52
C ARG A 144 17.96 -5.82 -7.73
N GLN A 145 18.63 -6.18 -8.83
CA GLN A 145 18.63 -5.36 -10.04
C GLN A 145 17.24 -5.20 -10.62
N HIS A 146 16.50 -6.30 -10.72
CA HIS A 146 15.10 -6.26 -11.17
C HIS A 146 14.25 -5.35 -10.29
N VAL A 147 14.36 -5.49 -8.97
CA VAL A 147 13.53 -4.74 -8.03
C VAL A 147 13.80 -3.23 -8.06
N ILE A 148 15.04 -2.82 -8.19
CA ILE A 148 15.38 -1.38 -8.23
C ILE A 148 15.07 -0.72 -9.60
N GLU A 149 14.84 -1.49 -10.65
CA GLU A 149 14.44 -1.00 -11.97
C GLU A 149 12.93 -0.83 -12.14
N VAL A 150 12.13 -1.40 -11.24
CA VAL A 150 10.66 -1.24 -11.19
C VAL A 150 10.30 0.14 -10.65
#